data_c2a175fb289bb9be30c2a6bb8a29836d
#
_entry.id   c2a175fb289bb9be30c2a6bb8a29836d
#
_cell.length_a   1.000
_cell.length_b   1.000
_cell.length_c   1.000
_cell.angle_alpha   90.00
_cell.angle_beta   90.00
_cell.angle_gamma   90.00
#
_symmetry.space_group_name_H-M   'P 1'
#
loop_
_entity.id
_entity.type
_entity.pdbx_description
1 polymer ?
#
loop_
_entity_poly.entity_id
_entity_poly.type
_entity_poly.pdbx_seq_one_letter_code
_entity_poly.pdbx_strand_id
1 'polypeptide(L)'
;MRAQQSKHAAFLDLGDRTVCSSSPELFFSLENKKLTCRPMKGTIGRHPDPVWDELAASHLSRSEKDLAENTMIVDMVRNDLGRIATSGSVSVPALHTVESYPTVHTLTSTVTAESEAKLPEILNALFPPASITGAPKVRTSEIIEALEGDGRGIYTGSIGALAPDGTMEFNIAIRTVWIDRSRGRAEYGVGGGIVWDSDPNEEWREVEQKSRVLDRAKSNFFLLETMRWDPSEGISHKDLHLDRITASAKHFGFDFDREKTSDSLNQIQEKTSKRVRLLSSPNGVIEIQILDLPEPTTESWEVPIDVVPVQSENEFLFHKTTMRDIYDEARNRFPDSPDVLLWNERGEITETTTGNLVMEIGGQLFTPPVICGLLPGTFRQQLLDEGAITENVIHRSDLDKASAIWMINSLRGWVPLRFNQKITPIVLERAPEQVYEI
;
A
#
# COMPACT_ATOMS: atom_id res chain seq x y z
N MET A 1 -10.70 -9.95 4.11
CA MET A 1 -11.16 -9.02 5.14
C MET A 1 -10.01 -8.44 5.94
N ARG A 2 -9.08 -9.23 6.51
CA ARG A 2 -7.92 -8.68 7.26
C ARG A 2 -7.00 -7.79 6.43
N ALA A 3 -6.84 -8.08 5.15
CA ALA A 3 -5.94 -7.34 4.25
C ALA A 3 -6.40 -5.92 3.91
N GLN A 4 -7.67 -5.58 4.10
CA GLN A 4 -8.21 -4.28 3.68
C GLN A 4 -8.73 -3.42 4.84
N GLN A 5 -8.96 -3.97 6.04
CA GLN A 5 -9.43 -3.27 7.25
C GLN A 5 -10.56 -2.26 6.97
N SER A 6 -11.54 -2.64 6.13
CA SER A 6 -12.59 -1.72 5.75
C SER A 6 -13.68 -1.62 6.81
N LYS A 7 -14.28 -0.43 6.93
CA LYS A 7 -15.31 -0.12 7.94
C LYS A 7 -16.62 -0.87 7.68
N HIS A 8 -16.92 -1.22 6.42
CA HIS A 8 -18.20 -1.82 6.00
C HIS A 8 -18.00 -3.27 5.53
N ALA A 9 -17.31 -4.06 6.35
CA ALA A 9 -17.01 -5.45 6.05
C ALA A 9 -18.17 -6.38 6.41
N ALA A 10 -18.42 -7.40 5.56
CA ALA A 10 -19.42 -8.42 5.82
C ALA A 10 -18.92 -9.82 5.44
N PHE A 11 -19.28 -10.81 6.27
CA PHE A 11 -19.03 -12.23 5.98
C PHE A 11 -20.38 -12.97 6.09
N LEU A 12 -20.79 -13.58 4.97
CA LEU A 12 -22.05 -14.32 4.90
C LEU A 12 -21.73 -15.77 4.48
N ASP A 13 -22.07 -16.72 5.34
CA ASP A 13 -22.07 -18.14 5.01
C ASP A 13 -23.52 -18.58 4.74
N LEU A 14 -23.80 -18.90 3.48
CA LEU A 14 -25.13 -19.32 3.01
C LEU A 14 -25.17 -20.81 2.69
N GLY A 15 -24.27 -21.60 3.27
CA GLY A 15 -24.15 -23.03 3.07
C GLY A 15 -23.27 -23.38 1.84
N ASP A 16 -23.86 -23.50 0.67
CA ASP A 16 -23.15 -23.77 -0.60
C ASP A 16 -22.44 -22.54 -1.17
N ARG A 17 -22.75 -21.36 -0.66
CA ARG A 17 -22.21 -20.08 -1.09
C ARG A 17 -21.66 -19.27 0.07
N THR A 18 -20.57 -18.55 -0.18
CA THR A 18 -19.98 -17.66 0.81
C THR A 18 -19.68 -16.30 0.18
N VAL A 19 -19.98 -15.24 0.90
CA VAL A 19 -19.66 -13.87 0.51
C VAL A 19 -18.70 -13.27 1.52
N CYS A 20 -17.54 -12.81 1.04
CA CYS A 20 -16.55 -12.09 1.83
C CYS A 20 -16.43 -10.67 1.29
N SER A 21 -17.12 -9.71 1.90
CA SER A 21 -17.06 -8.31 1.50
C SER A 21 -16.14 -7.52 2.42
N SER A 22 -15.24 -6.73 1.84
CA SER A 22 -14.39 -5.78 2.55
C SER A 22 -14.54 -4.40 1.90
N SER A 23 -15.79 -3.96 1.75
CA SER A 23 -16.12 -2.74 1.05
C SER A 23 -15.66 -1.49 1.81
N PRO A 24 -14.97 -0.55 1.15
CA PRO A 24 -14.65 0.74 1.73
C PRO A 24 -15.83 1.73 1.69
N GLU A 25 -16.85 1.46 0.85
CA GLU A 25 -17.89 2.44 0.51
C GLU A 25 -19.21 2.15 1.20
N LEU A 26 -19.69 3.13 1.97
CA LEU A 26 -21.03 3.13 2.54
C LEU A 26 -22.04 3.53 1.46
N PHE A 27 -22.95 2.62 1.13
CA PHE A 27 -24.08 2.94 0.27
C PHE A 27 -25.06 3.86 0.99
N PHE A 28 -25.59 3.41 2.11
CA PHE A 28 -26.34 4.25 3.04
C PHE A 28 -26.37 3.66 4.47
N SER A 29 -26.57 4.53 5.45
CA SER A 29 -27.00 4.16 6.80
C SER A 29 -28.20 5.00 7.23
N LEU A 30 -29.10 4.39 8.01
CA LEU A 30 -30.21 5.08 8.66
C LEU A 30 -30.12 4.85 10.15
N GLU A 31 -29.97 5.93 10.91
CA GLU A 31 -29.97 5.92 12.37
C GLU A 31 -30.70 7.15 12.88
N ASN A 32 -31.65 6.95 13.80
CA ASN A 32 -32.44 8.04 14.39
C ASN A 32 -33.05 8.98 13.33
N LYS A 33 -33.63 8.43 12.27
CA LYS A 33 -34.19 9.13 11.10
C LYS A 33 -33.16 9.88 10.24
N LYS A 34 -31.88 9.86 10.59
CA LYS A 34 -30.80 10.44 9.79
C LYS A 34 -30.33 9.42 8.78
N LEU A 35 -30.61 9.67 7.51
CA LEU A 35 -30.13 8.92 6.36
C LEU A 35 -28.79 9.52 5.89
N THR A 36 -27.75 8.70 5.80
CA THR A 36 -26.40 9.13 5.42
C THR A 36 -25.91 8.30 4.25
N CYS A 37 -25.40 8.94 3.20
CA CYS A 37 -24.69 8.32 2.08
C CYS A 37 -23.24 8.84 2.04
N ARG A 38 -22.28 7.98 1.66
CA ARG A 38 -20.87 8.38 1.57
C ARG A 38 -20.26 7.93 0.23
N PRO A 39 -20.62 8.59 -0.87
CA PRO A 39 -20.06 8.27 -2.17
C PRO A 39 -18.55 8.53 -2.21
N MET A 40 -17.84 7.64 -2.91
CA MET A 40 -16.40 7.70 -3.14
C MET A 40 -16.13 7.82 -4.63
N LYS A 41 -15.33 8.81 -5.03
CA LYS A 41 -14.88 8.99 -6.42
C LYS A 41 -13.52 9.69 -6.43
N GLY A 42 -12.65 9.28 -7.31
CA GLY A 42 -11.26 9.69 -7.30
C GLY A 42 -10.43 8.77 -6.40
N THR A 43 -9.46 8.11 -7.01
CA THR A 43 -8.60 7.14 -6.31
C THR A 43 -7.17 7.26 -6.83
N ILE A 44 -6.22 7.28 -5.91
CA ILE A 44 -4.80 7.22 -6.24
C ILE A 44 -4.14 6.13 -5.40
N GLY A 45 -3.22 5.37 -6.00
CA GLY A 45 -2.46 4.34 -5.29
C GLY A 45 -1.67 4.94 -4.13
N ARG A 46 -1.52 4.17 -3.04
CA ARG A 46 -0.58 4.51 -1.96
C ARG A 46 0.84 4.41 -2.49
N HIS A 47 1.68 5.32 -2.05
CA HIS A 47 3.10 5.24 -2.34
C HIS A 47 3.84 4.63 -1.13
N PRO A 48 4.81 3.71 -1.34
CA PRO A 48 5.54 3.09 -0.24
C PRO A 48 6.40 4.07 0.56
N ASP A 49 6.95 5.09 -0.10
CA ASP A 49 7.66 6.19 0.57
C ASP A 49 6.66 7.16 1.19
N PRO A 50 6.75 7.49 2.51
CA PRO A 50 5.80 8.35 3.20
C PRO A 50 5.67 9.76 2.62
N VAL A 51 6.75 10.33 2.09
CA VAL A 51 6.75 11.69 1.51
C VAL A 51 5.95 11.70 0.21
N TRP A 52 6.22 10.73 -0.65
CA TRP A 52 5.49 10.57 -1.91
C TRP A 52 4.04 10.16 -1.68
N ASP A 53 3.75 9.40 -0.63
CA ASP A 53 2.40 9.02 -0.25
C ASP A 53 1.57 10.25 0.17
N GLU A 54 2.16 11.17 0.93
CA GLU A 54 1.53 12.43 1.30
C GLU A 54 1.35 13.36 0.09
N LEU A 55 2.32 13.39 -0.81
CA LEU A 55 2.20 14.11 -2.09
C LEU A 55 1.07 13.53 -2.95
N ALA A 56 0.92 12.21 -3.03
CA ALA A 56 -0.17 11.56 -3.74
C ALA A 56 -1.53 11.94 -3.15
N ALA A 57 -1.69 11.92 -1.82
CA ALA A 57 -2.90 12.37 -1.13
C ALA A 57 -3.20 13.84 -1.40
N SER A 58 -2.16 14.69 -1.37
CA SER A 58 -2.26 16.12 -1.69
C SER A 58 -2.62 16.36 -3.16
N HIS A 59 -2.07 15.59 -4.08
CA HIS A 59 -2.41 15.65 -5.50
C HIS A 59 -3.89 15.32 -5.71
N LEU A 60 -4.38 14.23 -5.12
CA LEU A 60 -5.79 13.82 -5.21
C LEU A 60 -6.72 14.93 -4.69
N SER A 61 -6.37 15.60 -3.60
CA SER A 61 -7.17 16.70 -3.03
C SER A 61 -7.27 17.94 -3.91
N ARG A 62 -6.43 18.05 -4.95
CA ARG A 62 -6.35 19.19 -5.88
C ARG A 62 -6.66 18.82 -7.33
N SER A 63 -6.89 17.55 -7.62
CA SER A 63 -7.22 17.06 -8.96
C SER A 63 -8.58 17.59 -9.40
N GLU A 64 -8.60 18.53 -10.34
CA GLU A 64 -9.84 19.12 -10.86
C GLU A 64 -10.78 18.05 -11.43
N LYS A 65 -10.25 17.04 -12.11
CA LYS A 65 -11.01 15.89 -12.64
C LYS A 65 -11.72 15.14 -11.51
N ASP A 66 -10.97 14.70 -10.49
CA ASP A 66 -11.52 13.88 -9.41
C ASP A 66 -12.52 14.67 -8.55
N LEU A 67 -12.25 15.97 -8.30
CA LEU A 67 -13.15 16.85 -7.60
C LEU A 67 -14.45 17.06 -8.36
N ALA A 68 -14.38 17.24 -9.69
CA ALA A 68 -15.57 17.39 -10.53
C ALA A 68 -16.41 16.10 -10.58
N GLU A 69 -15.79 14.94 -10.76
CA GLU A 69 -16.46 13.65 -10.74
C GLU A 69 -17.14 13.39 -9.38
N ASN A 70 -16.45 13.65 -8.27
CA ASN A 70 -17.01 13.49 -6.94
C ASN A 70 -18.20 14.42 -6.72
N THR A 71 -18.09 15.70 -7.14
CA THR A 71 -19.20 16.67 -7.05
C THR A 71 -20.42 16.22 -7.85
N MET A 72 -20.23 15.68 -9.05
CA MET A 72 -21.32 15.15 -9.86
C MET A 72 -22.06 14.00 -9.15
N ILE A 73 -21.33 13.08 -8.55
CA ILE A 73 -21.95 11.98 -7.79
C ILE A 73 -22.67 12.49 -6.54
N VAL A 74 -22.11 13.48 -5.84
CA VAL A 74 -22.76 14.12 -4.68
C VAL A 74 -24.11 14.73 -5.11
N ASP A 75 -24.18 15.44 -6.24
CA ASP A 75 -25.41 16.02 -6.73
C ASP A 75 -26.46 14.96 -7.10
N MET A 76 -26.05 13.84 -7.67
CA MET A 76 -26.95 12.72 -7.93
C MET A 76 -27.50 12.12 -6.62
N VAL A 77 -26.64 11.89 -5.62
CA VAL A 77 -27.06 11.37 -4.31
C VAL A 77 -27.99 12.35 -3.61
N ARG A 78 -27.72 13.66 -3.70
CA ARG A 78 -28.64 14.70 -3.19
C ARG A 78 -30.02 14.64 -3.85
N ASN A 79 -30.04 14.47 -5.17
CA ASN A 79 -31.32 14.33 -5.93
C ASN A 79 -32.06 13.06 -5.48
N ASP A 80 -31.37 11.92 -5.39
CA ASP A 80 -31.99 10.66 -4.98
C ASP A 80 -32.51 10.72 -3.54
N LEU A 81 -31.75 11.28 -2.60
CA LEU A 81 -32.19 11.51 -1.22
C LEU A 81 -33.38 12.47 -1.15
N GLY A 82 -33.38 13.53 -1.99
CA GLY A 82 -34.47 14.51 -2.05
C GLY A 82 -35.85 13.90 -2.36
N ARG A 83 -35.91 12.71 -2.95
CA ARG A 83 -37.14 11.99 -3.25
C ARG A 83 -37.82 11.38 -2.03
N ILE A 84 -37.06 11.13 -0.97
CA ILE A 84 -37.51 10.42 0.27
C ILE A 84 -37.20 11.19 1.55
N ALA A 85 -36.57 12.34 1.43
CA ALA A 85 -36.17 13.17 2.55
C ALA A 85 -37.29 14.12 3.00
N THR A 86 -37.27 14.52 4.27
CA THR A 86 -38.01 15.67 4.74
C THR A 86 -37.55 16.91 3.97
N SER A 87 -38.51 17.70 3.48
CA SER A 87 -38.18 18.87 2.67
C SER A 87 -37.22 19.82 3.36
N GLY A 88 -36.14 20.19 2.67
CA GLY A 88 -35.09 21.08 3.17
C GLY A 88 -34.05 20.44 4.09
N SER A 89 -34.12 19.11 4.37
CA SER A 89 -33.18 18.43 5.26
C SER A 89 -31.91 17.89 4.59
N VAL A 90 -31.88 17.86 3.25
CA VAL A 90 -30.71 17.35 2.51
C VAL A 90 -29.53 18.30 2.69
N SER A 91 -28.41 17.80 3.16
CA SER A 91 -27.20 18.59 3.40
C SER A 91 -25.92 17.80 3.04
N VAL A 92 -24.81 18.51 2.84
CA VAL A 92 -23.49 17.95 2.53
C VAL A 92 -22.52 18.42 3.62
N PRO A 93 -22.47 17.75 4.77
CA PRO A 93 -21.62 18.16 5.90
C PRO A 93 -20.13 18.00 5.62
N ALA A 94 -19.73 17.13 4.70
CA ALA A 94 -18.34 16.97 4.28
C ALA A 94 -18.28 16.74 2.77
N LEU A 95 -17.44 17.52 2.11
CA LEU A 95 -17.20 17.45 0.65
C LEU A 95 -15.69 17.26 0.41
N HIS A 96 -15.34 16.34 -0.51
CA HIS A 96 -13.94 16.11 -0.96
C HIS A 96 -12.96 15.78 0.16
N THR A 97 -13.34 14.96 1.12
CA THR A 97 -12.43 14.48 2.17
C THR A 97 -11.54 13.36 1.62
N VAL A 98 -10.22 13.52 1.74
CA VAL A 98 -9.28 12.43 1.41
C VAL A 98 -9.27 11.42 2.54
N GLU A 99 -9.57 10.17 2.23
CA GLU A 99 -9.45 9.03 3.14
C GLU A 99 -8.36 8.08 2.65
N SER A 100 -7.51 7.63 3.58
CA SER A 100 -6.43 6.69 3.30
C SER A 100 -6.84 5.27 3.68
N TYR A 101 -6.77 4.37 2.73
CA TYR A 101 -6.93 2.92 2.91
C TYR A 101 -5.58 2.23 2.72
N PRO A 102 -5.41 0.96 3.09
CA PRO A 102 -4.13 0.27 2.97
C PRO A 102 -3.51 0.27 1.57
N THR A 103 -4.33 0.35 0.51
CA THR A 103 -3.86 0.27 -0.88
C THR A 103 -4.06 1.54 -1.69
N VAL A 104 -4.91 2.46 -1.21
CA VAL A 104 -5.30 3.66 -1.97
C VAL A 104 -5.63 4.83 -1.06
N HIS A 105 -5.45 6.05 -1.56
CA HIS A 105 -6.18 7.23 -1.10
C HIS A 105 -7.40 7.44 -1.99
N THR A 106 -8.49 7.96 -1.42
CA THR A 106 -9.72 8.21 -2.17
C THR A 106 -10.43 9.46 -1.67
N LEU A 107 -11.16 10.13 -2.54
CA LEU A 107 -12.05 11.23 -2.18
C LEU A 107 -13.42 10.70 -1.77
N THR A 108 -13.84 11.05 -0.56
CA THR A 108 -15.15 10.68 -0.01
C THR A 108 -15.92 11.95 0.32
N SER A 109 -17.19 11.99 -0.03
CA SER A 109 -18.12 13.05 0.40
C SER A 109 -19.23 12.45 1.24
N THR A 110 -19.82 13.25 2.13
CA THR A 110 -20.94 12.82 2.99
C THR A 110 -22.16 13.63 2.66
N VAL A 111 -23.27 12.94 2.33
CA VAL A 111 -24.56 13.54 2.09
C VAL A 111 -25.53 13.00 3.14
N THR A 112 -26.27 13.87 3.80
CA THR A 112 -27.23 13.48 4.83
C THR A 112 -28.60 14.07 4.59
N ALA A 113 -29.64 13.37 5.07
CA ALA A 113 -31.00 13.85 5.06
C ALA A 113 -31.79 13.30 6.24
N GLU A 114 -32.85 13.95 6.66
CA GLU A 114 -33.85 13.37 7.55
C GLU A 114 -34.87 12.58 6.74
N SER A 115 -35.15 11.34 7.12
CA SER A 115 -36.09 10.47 6.42
C SER A 115 -36.77 9.50 7.36
N GLU A 116 -38.07 9.25 7.12
CA GLU A 116 -38.86 8.20 7.75
C GLU A 116 -39.12 7.03 6.77
N ALA A 117 -38.46 7.03 5.62
CA ALA A 117 -38.60 6.01 4.59
C ALA A 117 -38.15 4.64 5.10
N LYS A 118 -38.90 3.61 4.70
CA LYS A 118 -38.57 2.22 4.98
C LYS A 118 -37.58 1.69 3.94
N LEU A 119 -36.92 0.56 4.26
CA LEU A 119 -35.92 -0.06 3.38
C LEU A 119 -36.33 -0.18 1.90
N PRO A 120 -37.54 -0.64 1.52
CA PRO A 120 -37.95 -0.71 0.12
C PRO A 120 -37.98 0.65 -0.57
N GLU A 121 -38.42 1.70 0.13
CA GLU A 121 -38.49 3.07 -0.39
C GLU A 121 -37.09 3.65 -0.58
N ILE A 122 -36.18 3.41 0.39
CA ILE A 122 -34.78 3.81 0.31
C ILE A 122 -34.10 3.14 -0.89
N LEU A 123 -34.25 1.81 -1.01
CA LEU A 123 -33.68 1.06 -2.13
C LEU A 123 -34.24 1.55 -3.48
N ASN A 124 -35.55 1.78 -3.58
CA ASN A 124 -36.16 2.28 -4.81
C ASN A 124 -35.68 3.69 -5.20
N ALA A 125 -35.30 4.52 -4.23
CA ALA A 125 -34.77 5.85 -4.47
C ALA A 125 -33.28 5.84 -4.83
N LEU A 126 -32.47 5.06 -4.13
CA LEU A 126 -31.01 5.14 -4.20
C LEU A 126 -30.38 4.10 -5.14
N PHE A 127 -30.97 2.90 -5.28
CA PHE A 127 -30.40 1.81 -6.08
C PHE A 127 -30.71 1.96 -7.59
N PRO A 128 -29.76 1.63 -8.49
CA PRO A 128 -28.39 1.27 -8.21
C PRO A 128 -27.56 2.49 -7.77
N PRO A 129 -26.42 2.27 -7.06
CA PRO A 129 -25.58 3.38 -6.58
C PRO A 129 -25.06 4.24 -7.72
N ALA A 130 -25.15 5.56 -7.57
CA ALA A 130 -24.71 6.52 -8.60
C ALA A 130 -23.20 6.46 -8.86
N SER A 131 -22.39 6.21 -7.82
CA SER A 131 -20.93 6.09 -7.91
C SER A 131 -20.49 4.90 -8.79
N ILE A 132 -21.39 3.93 -9.00
CA ILE A 132 -21.12 2.70 -9.76
C ILE A 132 -21.66 2.76 -11.17
N THR A 133 -22.84 3.33 -11.36
CA THR A 133 -23.51 3.36 -12.67
C THR A 133 -23.17 4.61 -13.48
N GLY A 134 -22.90 5.73 -12.81
CA GLY A 134 -22.72 7.02 -13.49
C GLY A 134 -24.03 7.76 -13.75
N ALA A 135 -23.96 8.83 -14.49
CA ALA A 135 -25.07 9.77 -14.80
C ALA A 135 -25.34 9.88 -16.31
N PRO A 136 -26.63 9.89 -16.75
CA PRO A 136 -27.86 9.55 -16.01
C PRO A 136 -28.00 8.05 -15.79
N LYS A 137 -28.43 7.62 -14.59
CA LYS A 137 -28.45 6.20 -14.17
C LYS A 137 -29.11 5.25 -15.16
N VAL A 138 -30.29 5.61 -15.70
CA VAL A 138 -31.03 4.75 -16.63
C VAL A 138 -30.19 4.50 -17.88
N ARG A 139 -29.69 5.58 -18.49
CA ARG A 139 -28.94 5.47 -19.75
C ARG A 139 -27.62 4.72 -19.59
N THR A 140 -26.90 4.99 -18.51
CA THR A 140 -25.64 4.29 -18.22
C THR A 140 -25.87 2.81 -17.90
N SER A 141 -26.95 2.46 -17.22
CA SER A 141 -27.32 1.06 -16.97
C SER A 141 -27.63 0.31 -18.28
N GLU A 142 -28.32 0.93 -19.23
CA GLU A 142 -28.57 0.37 -20.57
C GLU A 142 -27.28 0.13 -21.35
N ILE A 143 -26.31 1.08 -21.26
CA ILE A 143 -25.00 0.93 -21.91
C ILE A 143 -24.20 -0.21 -21.27
N ILE A 144 -24.19 -0.29 -19.93
CA ILE A 144 -23.52 -1.37 -19.20
C ILE A 144 -24.10 -2.72 -19.61
N GLU A 145 -25.42 -2.86 -19.65
CA GLU A 145 -26.10 -4.09 -20.07
C GLU A 145 -25.74 -4.48 -21.51
N ALA A 146 -25.59 -3.49 -22.39
CA ALA A 146 -25.26 -3.74 -23.79
C ALA A 146 -23.79 -4.14 -24.02
N LEU A 147 -22.87 -3.69 -23.15
CA LEU A 147 -21.42 -3.90 -23.29
C LEU A 147 -20.92 -5.09 -22.48
N GLU A 148 -21.51 -5.37 -21.33
CA GLU A 148 -21.11 -6.48 -20.47
C GLU A 148 -21.92 -7.74 -20.85
N GLY A 149 -21.23 -8.80 -21.26
CA GLY A 149 -21.88 -10.04 -21.71
C GLY A 149 -22.52 -10.85 -20.59
N ASP A 150 -22.09 -10.66 -19.34
CA ASP A 150 -22.55 -11.39 -18.17
C ASP A 150 -23.08 -10.44 -17.06
N GLY A 151 -24.03 -10.92 -16.29
CA GLY A 151 -24.54 -10.19 -15.12
C GLY A 151 -23.48 -10.07 -14.01
N ARG A 152 -23.39 -8.91 -13.41
CA ARG A 152 -22.41 -8.59 -12.33
C ARG A 152 -22.62 -9.39 -11.04
N GLY A 153 -23.74 -10.09 -10.87
CA GLY A 153 -24.07 -10.86 -9.66
C GLY A 153 -24.11 -9.99 -8.41
N ILE A 154 -23.30 -10.33 -7.42
CA ILE A 154 -23.16 -9.55 -6.17
C ILE A 154 -22.32 -8.27 -6.42
N TYR A 155 -21.38 -8.32 -7.35
CA TYR A 155 -20.51 -7.20 -7.64
C TYR A 155 -21.30 -5.94 -7.98
N THR A 156 -20.96 -4.81 -7.35
CA THR A 156 -21.66 -3.52 -7.48
C THR A 156 -23.10 -3.49 -6.94
N GLY A 157 -23.55 -4.56 -6.32
CA GLY A 157 -24.79 -4.61 -5.56
C GLY A 157 -24.61 -3.98 -4.16
N SER A 158 -25.39 -4.46 -3.20
CA SER A 158 -25.33 -3.96 -1.81
C SER A 158 -25.48 -5.08 -0.81
N ILE A 159 -24.73 -5.00 0.28
CA ILE A 159 -24.79 -5.93 1.41
C ILE A 159 -24.98 -5.11 2.68
N GLY A 160 -25.93 -5.51 3.51
CA GLY A 160 -26.16 -4.77 4.73
C GLY A 160 -27.03 -5.50 5.73
N ALA A 161 -27.37 -4.79 6.80
CA ALA A 161 -28.20 -5.28 7.89
C ALA A 161 -29.27 -4.26 8.26
N LEU A 162 -30.43 -4.79 8.67
CA LEU A 162 -31.53 -4.06 9.28
C LEU A 162 -31.70 -4.60 10.71
N ALA A 163 -31.49 -3.75 11.69
CA ALA A 163 -31.67 -4.09 13.10
C ALA A 163 -33.16 -3.95 13.55
N PRO A 164 -33.57 -4.62 14.65
CA PRO A 164 -34.94 -4.56 15.14
C PRO A 164 -35.42 -3.16 15.56
N ASP A 165 -34.51 -2.25 15.88
CA ASP A 165 -34.79 -0.85 16.23
C ASP A 165 -34.98 0.05 15.00
N GLY A 166 -34.83 -0.52 13.77
CA GLY A 166 -34.93 0.18 12.50
C GLY A 166 -33.61 0.79 12.02
N THR A 167 -32.51 0.65 12.76
CA THR A 167 -31.18 1.05 12.29
C THR A 167 -30.76 0.19 11.10
N MET A 168 -30.19 0.81 10.08
CA MET A 168 -29.75 0.16 8.84
C MET A 168 -28.36 0.61 8.47
N GLU A 169 -27.54 -0.34 7.98
CA GLU A 169 -26.27 -0.05 7.34
C GLU A 169 -26.08 -0.96 6.13
N PHE A 170 -25.81 -0.35 4.98
CA PHE A 170 -25.60 -1.04 3.72
C PHE A 170 -24.36 -0.52 3.01
N ASN A 171 -23.49 -1.43 2.59
CA ASN A 171 -22.33 -1.11 1.76
C ASN A 171 -22.63 -1.25 0.27
N ILE A 172 -21.71 -0.76 -0.57
CA ILE A 172 -21.66 -1.13 -1.99
C ILE A 172 -20.78 -2.38 -2.11
N ALA A 173 -21.25 -3.43 -2.75
CA ALA A 173 -20.56 -4.72 -2.84
C ALA A 173 -19.39 -4.66 -3.86
N ILE A 174 -18.38 -3.83 -3.55
CA ILE A 174 -17.05 -3.81 -4.17
C ILE A 174 -16.03 -4.42 -3.21
N ARG A 175 -14.86 -4.78 -3.67
CA ARG A 175 -13.85 -5.51 -2.87
C ARG A 175 -14.47 -6.74 -2.18
N THR A 176 -15.31 -7.46 -2.95
CA THR A 176 -16.13 -8.55 -2.46
C THR A 176 -15.82 -9.82 -3.24
N VAL A 177 -15.45 -10.88 -2.52
CA VAL A 177 -15.28 -12.22 -3.06
C VAL A 177 -16.57 -13.01 -2.83
N TRP A 178 -17.06 -13.61 -3.87
CA TRP A 178 -18.16 -14.57 -3.84
C TRP A 178 -17.62 -15.96 -4.17
N ILE A 179 -17.97 -16.95 -3.37
CA ILE A 179 -17.50 -18.32 -3.48
C ILE A 179 -18.70 -19.25 -3.68
N ASP A 180 -18.72 -19.99 -4.76
CA ASP A 180 -19.63 -21.12 -5.00
C ASP A 180 -18.90 -22.41 -4.68
N ARG A 181 -19.17 -22.97 -3.49
CA ARG A 181 -18.52 -24.19 -3.02
C ARG A 181 -18.95 -25.41 -3.83
N SER A 182 -20.15 -25.41 -4.38
CA SER A 182 -20.68 -26.53 -5.17
C SER A 182 -19.96 -26.67 -6.51
N ARG A 183 -19.49 -25.54 -7.07
CA ARG A 183 -18.74 -25.46 -8.34
C ARG A 183 -17.23 -25.33 -8.14
N GLY A 184 -16.75 -25.17 -6.90
CA GLY A 184 -15.34 -24.90 -6.61
C GLY A 184 -14.83 -23.59 -7.23
N ARG A 185 -15.71 -22.59 -7.43
CA ARG A 185 -15.41 -21.33 -8.10
C ARG A 185 -15.46 -20.17 -7.12
N ALA A 186 -14.48 -19.27 -7.23
CA ALA A 186 -14.49 -17.99 -6.54
C ALA A 186 -14.42 -16.86 -7.59
N GLU A 187 -15.19 -15.79 -7.35
CA GLU A 187 -15.23 -14.62 -8.21
C GLU A 187 -14.95 -13.36 -7.40
N TYR A 188 -14.17 -12.46 -7.97
CA TYR A 188 -13.87 -11.15 -7.44
C TYR A 188 -14.04 -10.12 -8.54
N GLY A 189 -15.15 -9.39 -8.49
CA GLY A 189 -15.45 -8.33 -9.45
C GLY A 189 -14.58 -7.10 -9.20
N VAL A 190 -14.00 -6.57 -10.27
CA VAL A 190 -13.13 -5.39 -10.28
C VAL A 190 -13.42 -4.55 -11.52
N GLY A 191 -13.31 -3.23 -11.40
CA GLY A 191 -13.52 -2.33 -12.52
C GLY A 191 -13.23 -0.88 -12.17
N GLY A 192 -13.24 0.00 -13.17
CA GLY A 192 -13.05 1.43 -13.10
C GLY A 192 -14.25 2.22 -13.61
N GLY A 193 -14.22 3.53 -13.48
CA GLY A 193 -15.21 4.44 -14.07
C GLY A 193 -14.64 5.03 -15.35
N ILE A 194 -15.29 4.79 -16.46
CA ILE A 194 -14.84 5.30 -17.76
C ILE A 194 -15.49 6.66 -18.02
N VAL A 195 -14.68 7.65 -18.31
CA VAL A 195 -15.08 9.01 -18.71
C VAL A 195 -14.46 9.35 -20.06
N TRP A 196 -14.88 10.48 -20.64
CA TRP A 196 -14.43 10.88 -21.99
C TRP A 196 -12.90 10.98 -22.14
N ASP A 197 -12.22 11.41 -21.08
CA ASP A 197 -10.78 11.63 -21.05
C ASP A 197 -9.98 10.43 -20.48
N SER A 198 -10.64 9.27 -20.29
CA SER A 198 -9.98 8.06 -19.78
C SER A 198 -8.96 7.51 -20.79
N ASP A 199 -7.75 7.23 -20.31
CA ASP A 199 -6.74 6.47 -21.05
C ASP A 199 -6.88 4.97 -20.75
N PRO A 200 -7.02 4.09 -21.76
CA PRO A 200 -7.26 2.66 -21.55
C PRO A 200 -6.17 1.97 -20.72
N ASN A 201 -4.90 2.38 -20.84
CA ASN A 201 -3.80 1.77 -20.10
C ASN A 201 -3.81 2.23 -18.64
N GLU A 202 -4.19 3.46 -18.35
CA GLU A 202 -4.34 3.96 -16.99
C GLU A 202 -5.50 3.26 -16.28
N GLU A 203 -6.65 3.13 -16.94
CA GLU A 203 -7.82 2.41 -16.41
C GLU A 203 -7.49 0.93 -16.15
N TRP A 204 -6.74 0.28 -17.05
CA TRP A 204 -6.30 -1.09 -16.84
C TRP A 204 -5.36 -1.22 -15.64
N ARG A 205 -4.39 -0.32 -15.48
CA ARG A 205 -3.51 -0.30 -14.29
C ARG A 205 -4.30 -0.10 -13.00
N GLU A 206 -5.34 0.73 -13.03
CA GLU A 206 -6.24 0.91 -11.88
C GLU A 206 -6.97 -0.39 -11.52
N VAL A 207 -7.45 -1.14 -12.52
CA VAL A 207 -8.07 -2.47 -12.32
C VAL A 207 -7.08 -3.45 -11.68
N GLU A 208 -5.84 -3.51 -12.18
CA GLU A 208 -4.78 -4.35 -11.61
C GLU A 208 -4.46 -3.95 -10.16
N GLN A 209 -4.31 -2.67 -9.87
CA GLN A 209 -4.09 -2.19 -8.50
C GLN A 209 -5.22 -2.59 -7.55
N LYS A 210 -6.47 -2.50 -8.00
CA LYS A 210 -7.63 -2.91 -7.21
C LYS A 210 -7.68 -4.42 -6.94
N SER A 211 -7.09 -5.25 -7.81
CA SER A 211 -7.03 -6.71 -7.64
C SER A 211 -5.94 -7.16 -6.67
N ARG A 212 -4.87 -6.39 -6.47
CA ARG A 212 -3.70 -6.71 -5.60
C ARG A 212 -4.07 -6.99 -4.14
N VAL A 213 -5.24 -6.55 -3.68
CA VAL A 213 -5.74 -6.87 -2.33
C VAL A 213 -5.85 -8.38 -2.07
N LEU A 214 -6.04 -9.19 -3.11
CA LEU A 214 -6.12 -10.65 -2.99
C LEU A 214 -4.76 -11.27 -2.68
N ASP A 215 -3.67 -10.69 -3.17
CA ASP A 215 -2.31 -11.16 -2.94
C ASP A 215 -1.85 -10.85 -1.51
N ARG A 216 -2.24 -9.72 -0.95
CA ARG A 216 -1.98 -9.36 0.46
C ARG A 216 -2.61 -10.32 1.47
N ALA A 217 -3.68 -11.02 1.12
CA ALA A 217 -4.36 -11.95 2.01
C ALA A 217 -3.51 -13.19 2.36
N LYS A 218 -2.41 -13.45 1.64
CA LYS A 218 -1.55 -14.63 1.82
C LYS A 218 -0.44 -14.45 2.84
N SER A 219 -0.13 -13.24 3.28
CA SER A 219 1.08 -12.99 4.08
C SER A 219 0.78 -12.56 5.51
N ASN A 220 1.01 -13.48 6.47
CA ASN A 220 1.20 -13.11 7.86
C ASN A 220 2.65 -12.65 8.01
N PHE A 221 2.89 -11.35 8.17
CA PHE A 221 4.22 -10.81 8.41
C PHE A 221 4.24 -9.91 9.65
N PHE A 222 5.44 -9.62 10.10
CA PHE A 222 5.70 -8.70 11.21
C PHE A 222 6.49 -7.51 10.68
N LEU A 223 6.27 -6.33 11.26
CA LEU A 223 7.21 -5.23 11.13
C LEU A 223 8.46 -5.57 11.92
N LEU A 224 9.61 -5.20 11.39
CA LEU A 224 10.91 -5.60 11.92
C LEU A 224 11.80 -4.38 12.05
N GLU A 225 12.46 -4.23 13.22
CA GLU A 225 13.63 -3.39 13.35
C GLU A 225 14.84 -4.20 13.82
N THR A 226 16.03 -3.74 13.44
CA THR A 226 17.29 -4.32 13.88
C THR A 226 18.22 -3.19 14.27
N MET A 227 18.54 -3.12 15.54
CA MET A 227 19.23 -2.01 16.18
C MET A 227 20.51 -2.51 16.87
N ARG A 228 21.50 -1.65 16.99
CA ARG A 228 22.65 -1.85 17.85
C ARG A 228 22.36 -1.25 19.21
N TRP A 229 22.57 -2.02 20.27
CA TRP A 229 22.57 -1.56 21.64
C TRP A 229 24.02 -1.55 22.18
N ASP A 230 24.37 -0.49 22.88
CA ASP A 230 25.69 -0.33 23.51
C ASP A 230 25.52 0.02 24.99
N PRO A 231 26.39 -0.54 25.90
CA PRO A 231 26.27 -0.27 27.33
C PRO A 231 26.42 1.19 27.72
N SER A 232 27.15 1.99 26.95
CA SER A 232 27.44 3.40 27.24
C SER A 232 26.45 4.36 26.59
N GLU A 233 25.91 4.00 25.42
CA GLU A 233 25.11 4.91 24.57
C GLU A 233 23.66 4.47 24.44
N GLY A 234 23.31 3.24 24.83
CA GLY A 234 22.00 2.66 24.63
C GLY A 234 21.77 2.21 23.19
N ILE A 235 20.58 2.40 22.64
CA ILE A 235 20.24 2.02 21.27
C ILE A 235 20.64 3.11 20.30
N SER A 236 21.53 2.78 19.37
CA SER A 236 21.96 3.68 18.29
C SER A 236 20.79 4.00 17.37
N HIS A 237 20.61 5.29 17.03
CA HIS A 237 19.55 5.77 16.12
C HIS A 237 18.12 5.39 16.55
N LYS A 238 17.87 5.27 17.86
CA LYS A 238 16.60 4.76 18.40
C LYS A 238 15.38 5.47 17.80
N ASP A 239 15.39 6.80 17.74
CA ASP A 239 14.25 7.57 17.24
C ASP A 239 14.02 7.34 15.75
N LEU A 240 15.06 7.29 14.92
CA LEU A 240 14.93 6.96 13.49
C LEU A 240 14.34 5.56 13.27
N HIS A 241 14.71 4.58 14.09
CA HIS A 241 14.12 3.24 14.05
C HIS A 241 12.65 3.25 14.44
N LEU A 242 12.29 3.97 15.51
CA LEU A 242 10.89 4.10 15.96
C LEU A 242 10.04 4.87 14.96
N ASP A 243 10.57 5.91 14.33
CA ASP A 243 9.87 6.67 13.30
C ASP A 243 9.60 5.81 12.06
N ARG A 244 10.59 5.01 11.61
CA ARG A 244 10.42 4.12 10.46
C ARG A 244 9.40 3.02 10.72
N ILE A 245 9.43 2.34 11.87
CA ILE A 245 8.44 1.32 12.18
C ILE A 245 7.05 1.93 12.38
N THR A 246 6.94 3.15 12.94
CA THR A 246 5.68 3.88 13.06
C THR A 246 5.08 4.21 11.69
N ALA A 247 5.91 4.69 10.76
CA ALA A 247 5.48 4.95 9.39
C ALA A 247 5.02 3.66 8.69
N SER A 248 5.76 2.57 8.88
CA SER A 248 5.39 1.24 8.35
C SER A 248 4.09 0.73 8.97
N ALA A 249 3.89 0.89 10.27
CA ALA A 249 2.66 0.52 10.96
C ALA A 249 1.45 1.29 10.41
N LYS A 250 1.60 2.59 10.21
CA LYS A 250 0.58 3.44 9.58
C LYS A 250 0.27 2.98 8.15
N HIS A 251 1.30 2.64 7.35
CA HIS A 251 1.14 2.19 5.96
C HIS A 251 0.37 0.87 5.88
N PHE A 252 0.73 -0.12 6.69
CA PHE A 252 0.10 -1.45 6.69
C PHE A 252 -1.15 -1.56 7.59
N GLY A 253 -1.49 -0.51 8.34
CA GLY A 253 -2.61 -0.51 9.28
C GLY A 253 -2.39 -1.42 10.49
N PHE A 254 -1.16 -1.50 10.98
CA PHE A 254 -0.82 -2.20 12.21
C PHE A 254 -1.10 -1.32 13.42
N ASP A 255 -1.58 -1.91 14.49
CA ASP A 255 -1.58 -1.25 15.78
C ASP A 255 -0.13 -1.12 16.27
N PHE A 256 0.30 0.10 16.61
CA PHE A 256 1.66 0.33 17.11
C PHE A 256 1.69 1.48 18.09
N ASP A 257 2.16 1.19 19.30
CA ASP A 257 2.35 2.17 20.37
C ASP A 257 3.85 2.52 20.48
N ARG A 258 4.20 3.69 19.90
CA ARG A 258 5.59 4.18 19.85
C ARG A 258 6.17 4.44 21.25
N GLU A 259 5.38 5.04 22.16
CA GLU A 259 5.84 5.40 23.51
C GLU A 259 6.09 4.14 24.34
N LYS A 260 5.12 3.23 24.40
CA LYS A 260 5.25 1.96 25.10
C LYS A 260 6.42 1.12 24.56
N THR A 261 6.64 1.13 23.24
CA THR A 261 7.77 0.42 22.62
C THR A 261 9.09 1.07 23.01
N SER A 262 9.17 2.41 22.99
CA SER A 262 10.36 3.15 23.44
C SER A 262 10.72 2.84 24.90
N ASP A 263 9.70 2.81 25.79
CA ASP A 263 9.91 2.47 27.19
C ASP A 263 10.42 1.03 27.38
N SER A 264 9.89 0.09 26.61
CA SER A 264 10.36 -1.30 26.63
C SER A 264 11.82 -1.42 26.17
N LEU A 265 12.21 -0.67 25.15
CA LEU A 265 13.59 -0.63 24.64
C LEU A 265 14.55 0.03 25.65
N ASN A 266 14.11 1.04 26.42
CA ASN A 266 14.91 1.69 27.45
C ASN A 266 15.21 0.79 28.66
N GLN A 267 14.43 -0.28 28.84
CA GLN A 267 14.63 -1.25 29.92
C GLN A 267 15.75 -2.28 29.63
N ILE A 268 16.28 -2.29 28.41
CA ILE A 268 17.37 -3.21 28.04
C ILE A 268 18.64 -2.84 28.82
N GLN A 269 19.19 -3.83 29.54
CA GLN A 269 20.45 -3.69 30.32
C GLN A 269 21.35 -4.89 30.02
N GLU A 270 22.36 -4.66 29.18
CA GLU A 270 23.33 -5.66 28.79
C GLU A 270 24.74 -5.17 29.14
N LYS A 271 25.66 -6.08 29.37
CA LYS A 271 27.06 -5.76 29.74
C LYS A 271 27.95 -5.53 28.52
N THR A 272 27.52 -6.01 27.36
CA THR A 272 28.26 -5.92 26.09
C THR A 272 27.33 -5.47 25.00
N SER A 273 27.87 -4.86 23.95
CA SER A 273 27.10 -4.44 22.81
C SER A 273 26.30 -5.60 22.19
N LYS A 274 25.05 -5.39 21.87
CA LYS A 274 24.11 -6.41 21.39
C LYS A 274 23.36 -5.96 20.12
N ARG A 275 22.86 -6.95 19.38
CA ARG A 275 21.88 -6.76 18.34
C ARG A 275 20.49 -6.92 18.93
N VAL A 276 19.69 -5.89 18.86
CA VAL A 276 18.29 -5.89 19.30
C VAL A 276 17.39 -6.01 18.07
N ARG A 277 16.59 -7.06 18.00
CA ARG A 277 15.52 -7.21 17.00
C ARG A 277 14.19 -6.91 17.68
N LEU A 278 13.43 -5.99 17.08
CA LEU A 278 12.06 -5.64 17.46
C LEU A 278 11.13 -6.17 16.38
N LEU A 279 10.15 -6.98 16.77
CA LEU A 279 9.09 -7.47 15.92
C LEU A 279 7.76 -6.89 16.41
N SER A 280 6.94 -6.37 15.50
CA SER A 280 5.58 -5.91 15.78
C SER A 280 4.58 -6.67 14.93
N SER A 281 3.60 -7.28 15.58
CA SER A 281 2.48 -7.98 14.93
C SER A 281 1.38 -7.00 14.50
N PRO A 282 0.45 -7.39 13.60
CA PRO A 282 -0.65 -6.54 13.16
C PRO A 282 -1.54 -6.01 14.28
N ASN A 283 -1.65 -6.72 15.39
CA ASN A 283 -2.46 -6.37 16.55
C ASN A 283 -1.64 -5.68 17.68
N GLY A 284 -0.47 -5.13 17.36
CA GLY A 284 0.34 -4.33 18.27
C GLY A 284 1.13 -5.11 19.32
N VAL A 285 1.17 -6.45 19.23
CA VAL A 285 2.04 -7.24 20.13
C VAL A 285 3.49 -7.07 19.70
N ILE A 286 4.34 -6.67 20.65
CA ILE A 286 5.77 -6.43 20.46
C ILE A 286 6.56 -7.60 21.02
N GLU A 287 7.53 -8.08 20.25
CA GLU A 287 8.56 -9.02 20.68
C GLU A 287 9.95 -8.38 20.53
N ILE A 288 10.75 -8.42 21.58
CA ILE A 288 12.14 -7.92 21.58
C ILE A 288 13.08 -9.11 21.79
N GLN A 289 13.98 -9.31 20.83
CA GLN A 289 15.00 -10.34 20.87
C GLN A 289 16.38 -9.69 21.03
N ILE A 290 17.15 -10.12 22.02
CA ILE A 290 18.52 -9.66 22.29
C ILE A 290 19.48 -10.75 21.83
N LEU A 291 20.35 -10.43 20.89
CA LEU A 291 21.24 -11.36 20.22
C LEU A 291 22.67 -10.80 20.21
N ASP A 292 23.66 -11.68 20.01
CA ASP A 292 25.03 -11.23 19.84
C ASP A 292 25.21 -10.43 18.54
N LEU A 293 26.12 -9.46 18.57
CA LEU A 293 26.52 -8.75 17.36
C LEU A 293 27.20 -9.73 16.39
N PRO A 294 27.01 -9.53 15.09
CA PRO A 294 27.82 -10.23 14.11
C PRO A 294 29.29 -9.80 14.27
N GLU A 295 30.19 -10.71 13.97
CA GLU A 295 31.63 -10.44 14.03
C GLU A 295 31.97 -9.18 13.20
N PRO A 296 32.81 -8.29 13.74
CA PRO A 296 33.29 -7.15 12.98
C PRO A 296 34.05 -7.63 11.74
N THR A 297 33.77 -7.00 10.60
CA THR A 297 34.56 -7.28 9.39
C THR A 297 35.43 -6.08 9.06
N THR A 298 36.70 -6.29 8.88
CA THR A 298 37.69 -5.32 8.39
C THR A 298 38.05 -5.59 6.93
N GLU A 299 37.65 -6.75 6.41
CA GLU A 299 37.90 -7.14 5.04
C GLU A 299 36.75 -6.69 4.11
N SER A 300 37.11 -6.40 2.86
CA SER A 300 36.11 -6.10 1.84
C SER A 300 35.29 -7.34 1.53
N TRP A 301 33.99 -7.19 1.48
CA TRP A 301 33.10 -8.24 1.02
C TRP A 301 33.09 -8.31 -0.50
N GLU A 302 33.32 -9.49 -1.01
CA GLU A 302 33.14 -9.77 -2.44
C GLU A 302 31.69 -10.14 -2.69
N VAL A 303 30.96 -9.27 -3.39
CA VAL A 303 29.51 -9.43 -3.61
C VAL A 303 29.18 -9.51 -5.10
N PRO A 304 28.32 -10.44 -5.53
CA PRO A 304 27.78 -10.46 -6.87
C PRO A 304 26.70 -9.40 -7.06
N ILE A 305 26.44 -9.07 -8.32
CA ILE A 305 25.25 -8.32 -8.72
C ILE A 305 24.17 -9.34 -9.07
N ASP A 306 22.98 -9.18 -8.56
CA ASP A 306 21.86 -10.09 -8.86
C ASP A 306 21.58 -10.12 -10.38
N VAL A 307 21.16 -11.28 -10.86
CA VAL A 307 20.78 -11.47 -12.27
C VAL A 307 19.34 -11.11 -12.55
N VAL A 308 18.51 -10.98 -11.50
CA VAL A 308 17.09 -10.65 -11.60
C VAL A 308 16.86 -9.24 -11.02
N PRO A 309 16.25 -8.32 -11.79
CA PRO A 309 15.90 -7.00 -11.26
C PRO A 309 14.76 -7.10 -10.23
N VAL A 310 14.81 -6.24 -9.22
CA VAL A 310 13.66 -6.01 -8.33
C VAL A 310 12.66 -5.09 -9.02
N GLN A 311 11.39 -5.20 -8.67
CA GLN A 311 10.36 -4.27 -9.11
C GLN A 311 10.36 -3.08 -8.15
N SER A 312 10.73 -1.89 -8.64
CA SER A 312 10.92 -0.70 -7.80
C SER A 312 9.66 -0.26 -7.06
N GLU A 313 8.47 -0.62 -7.54
CA GLU A 313 7.18 -0.34 -6.90
C GLU A 313 6.78 -1.35 -5.81
N ASN A 314 7.60 -2.36 -5.52
CA ASN A 314 7.26 -3.35 -4.50
C ASN A 314 7.36 -2.73 -3.11
N GLU A 315 6.22 -2.64 -2.40
CA GLU A 315 6.11 -1.99 -1.09
C GLU A 315 7.06 -2.58 -0.03
N PHE A 316 7.42 -3.87 -0.12
CA PHE A 316 8.33 -4.52 0.83
C PHE A 316 9.81 -4.12 0.66
N LEU A 317 10.17 -3.37 -0.38
CA LEU A 317 11.48 -2.73 -0.49
C LEU A 317 11.60 -1.48 0.41
N PHE A 318 10.49 -0.79 0.65
CA PHE A 318 10.45 0.47 1.42
C PHE A 318 10.21 0.26 2.91
N HIS A 319 9.69 -0.89 3.28
CA HIS A 319 9.31 -1.22 4.65
C HIS A 319 10.09 -2.41 5.18
N LYS A 320 10.70 -2.23 6.36
CA LYS A 320 11.43 -3.31 7.00
C LYS A 320 10.47 -4.30 7.67
N THR A 321 10.31 -5.45 7.04
CA THR A 321 9.36 -6.50 7.46
C THR A 321 10.00 -7.87 7.47
N THR A 322 9.25 -8.88 7.93
CA THR A 322 9.66 -10.30 7.79
C THR A 322 9.33 -10.88 6.41
N MET A 323 8.63 -10.15 5.53
CA MET A 323 8.48 -10.47 4.11
C MET A 323 9.77 -10.12 3.38
N ARG A 324 10.64 -11.09 3.23
CA ARG A 324 11.99 -10.92 2.67
C ARG A 324 12.24 -11.77 1.43
N ASP A 325 11.18 -12.25 0.79
CA ASP A 325 11.27 -13.19 -0.34
C ASP A 325 12.22 -12.68 -1.43
N ILE A 326 12.14 -11.37 -1.78
CA ILE A 326 13.02 -10.73 -2.77
C ILE A 326 14.49 -10.88 -2.38
N TYR A 327 14.81 -10.57 -1.12
CA TYR A 327 16.19 -10.63 -0.61
C TYR A 327 16.66 -12.08 -0.44
N ASP A 328 15.79 -12.96 0.03
CA ASP A 328 16.08 -14.36 0.28
C ASP A 328 16.28 -15.12 -1.05
N GLU A 329 15.49 -14.82 -2.07
CA GLU A 329 15.67 -15.35 -3.42
C GLU A 329 17.00 -14.88 -4.03
N ALA A 330 17.36 -13.60 -3.89
CA ALA A 330 18.65 -13.08 -4.34
C ALA A 330 19.80 -13.81 -3.66
N ARG A 331 19.75 -13.98 -2.34
CA ARG A 331 20.77 -14.73 -1.58
C ARG A 331 20.82 -16.20 -1.97
N ASN A 332 19.69 -16.84 -2.22
CA ASN A 332 19.64 -18.25 -2.64
C ASN A 332 20.29 -18.47 -4.02
N ARG A 333 20.30 -17.45 -4.89
CA ARG A 333 21.04 -17.50 -6.16
C ARG A 333 22.57 -17.46 -5.96
N PHE A 334 23.02 -16.90 -4.83
CA PHE A 334 24.46 -16.74 -4.50
C PHE A 334 24.74 -17.18 -3.05
N PRO A 335 24.60 -18.47 -2.71
CA PRO A 335 24.61 -18.95 -1.33
C PRO A 335 25.97 -18.77 -0.61
N ASP A 336 27.07 -18.73 -1.36
CA ASP A 336 28.43 -18.59 -0.82
C ASP A 336 28.85 -17.13 -0.64
N SER A 337 28.03 -16.16 -1.07
CA SER A 337 28.34 -14.74 -0.97
C SER A 337 27.87 -14.16 0.35
N PRO A 338 28.64 -13.25 0.98
CA PRO A 338 28.23 -12.58 2.22
C PRO A 338 27.02 -11.67 2.04
N ASP A 339 26.82 -11.13 0.84
CA ASP A 339 25.68 -10.29 0.45
C ASP A 339 25.49 -10.28 -1.07
N VAL A 340 24.43 -9.65 -1.58
CA VAL A 340 24.15 -9.53 -3.02
C VAL A 340 23.70 -8.11 -3.31
N LEU A 341 24.26 -7.48 -4.36
CA LEU A 341 23.85 -6.17 -4.83
C LEU A 341 22.60 -6.28 -5.72
N LEU A 342 21.58 -5.49 -5.43
CA LEU A 342 20.30 -5.46 -6.13
C LEU A 342 20.21 -4.25 -7.08
N TRP A 343 19.38 -4.38 -8.11
CA TRP A 343 19.08 -3.35 -9.08
C TRP A 343 17.64 -3.50 -9.57
N ASN A 344 17.03 -2.42 -10.07
CA ASN A 344 15.63 -2.40 -10.48
C ASN A 344 15.44 -2.57 -12.00
N GLU A 345 14.19 -2.68 -12.44
CA GLU A 345 13.77 -2.86 -13.82
C GLU A 345 14.22 -1.72 -14.78
N ARG A 346 14.64 -0.57 -14.23
CA ARG A 346 15.19 0.56 -14.98
C ARG A 346 16.71 0.50 -15.12
N GLY A 347 17.36 -0.55 -14.57
CA GLY A 347 18.81 -0.70 -14.57
C GLY A 347 19.53 0.14 -13.51
N GLU A 348 18.80 0.69 -12.55
CA GLU A 348 19.33 1.48 -11.46
C GLU A 348 19.70 0.58 -10.29
N ILE A 349 20.84 0.86 -9.67
CA ILE A 349 21.27 0.18 -8.45
C ILE A 349 20.36 0.63 -7.31
N THR A 350 20.00 -0.31 -6.43
CA THR A 350 19.15 -0.04 -5.27
C THR A 350 19.93 -0.16 -3.98
N GLU A 351 20.10 -1.36 -3.47
CA GLU A 351 20.76 -1.65 -2.19
C GLU A 351 21.37 -3.06 -2.21
N THR A 352 21.99 -3.49 -1.12
CA THR A 352 22.31 -4.92 -0.92
C THR A 352 21.19 -5.61 -0.15
N THR A 353 21.22 -6.94 -0.04
CA THR A 353 20.18 -7.66 0.71
C THR A 353 20.16 -7.35 2.21
N THR A 354 21.20 -6.69 2.76
CA THR A 354 21.32 -6.39 4.19
C THR A 354 21.58 -4.92 4.54
N GLY A 355 21.82 -4.05 3.56
CA GLY A 355 22.10 -2.63 3.80
C GLY A 355 22.08 -1.78 2.54
N ASN A 356 22.11 -0.46 2.74
CA ASN A 356 22.14 0.48 1.61
C ASN A 356 23.52 0.58 0.98
N LEU A 357 23.57 1.01 -0.26
CA LEU A 357 24.82 1.24 -0.98
C LEU A 357 25.29 2.68 -0.82
N VAL A 358 26.59 2.87 -0.66
CA VAL A 358 27.28 4.16 -0.86
C VAL A 358 28.43 3.94 -1.84
N MET A 359 28.58 4.86 -2.77
CA MET A 359 29.58 4.80 -3.83
C MET A 359 30.33 6.14 -3.93
N GLU A 360 31.65 6.08 -4.02
CA GLU A 360 32.49 7.26 -4.24
C GLU A 360 32.77 7.44 -5.73
N ILE A 361 32.39 8.60 -6.26
CA ILE A 361 32.66 9.00 -7.64
C ILE A 361 33.23 10.43 -7.62
N GLY A 362 34.42 10.60 -8.16
CA GLY A 362 35.06 11.93 -8.24
C GLY A 362 35.29 12.58 -6.87
N GLY A 363 35.48 11.80 -5.81
CA GLY A 363 35.69 12.27 -4.45
C GLY A 363 34.43 12.69 -3.70
N GLN A 364 33.24 12.39 -4.25
CA GLN A 364 31.95 12.62 -3.61
C GLN A 364 31.27 11.27 -3.32
N LEU A 365 30.55 11.20 -2.20
CA LEU A 365 29.83 10.01 -1.76
C LEU A 365 28.35 10.09 -2.14
N PHE A 366 27.90 9.11 -2.91
CA PHE A 366 26.52 9.02 -3.39
C PHE A 366 25.84 7.75 -2.89
N THR A 367 24.53 7.84 -2.65
CA THR A 367 23.65 6.72 -2.36
C THR A 367 22.43 6.78 -3.28
N PRO A 368 21.87 5.65 -3.74
CA PRO A 368 20.64 5.67 -4.54
C PRO A 368 19.48 6.30 -3.75
N PRO A 369 18.61 7.10 -4.41
CA PRO A 369 17.40 7.62 -3.80
C PRO A 369 16.37 6.51 -3.54
N VAL A 370 15.54 6.71 -2.53
CA VAL A 370 14.53 5.70 -2.11
C VAL A 370 13.60 5.29 -3.25
N ILE A 371 13.30 6.22 -4.18
CA ILE A 371 12.44 5.95 -5.35
C ILE A 371 13.00 4.88 -6.31
N CYS A 372 14.27 4.52 -6.20
CA CYS A 372 14.84 3.39 -6.94
C CYS A 372 14.33 2.04 -6.42
N GLY A 373 13.61 1.98 -5.31
CA GLY A 373 13.11 0.77 -4.68
C GLY A 373 14.11 0.18 -3.69
N LEU A 374 14.28 0.84 -2.56
CA LEU A 374 15.18 0.42 -1.49
C LEU A 374 14.67 0.85 -0.11
N LEU A 375 15.16 0.19 0.93
CA LEU A 375 14.80 0.52 2.29
C LEU A 375 15.43 1.87 2.71
N PRO A 376 14.64 2.83 3.26
CA PRO A 376 15.20 4.04 3.88
C PRO A 376 15.94 3.68 5.17
N GLY A 377 17.23 3.37 5.06
CA GLY A 377 18.06 2.93 6.18
C GLY A 377 18.27 4.04 7.21
N THR A 378 18.22 3.72 8.51
CA THR A 378 18.38 4.71 9.57
C THR A 378 19.80 5.30 9.61
N PHE A 379 20.82 4.49 9.37
CA PHE A 379 22.20 5.00 9.25
C PHE A 379 22.40 5.80 7.96
N ARG A 380 21.76 5.39 6.85
CA ARG A 380 21.73 6.18 5.61
C ARG A 380 21.09 7.56 5.86
N GLN A 381 19.96 7.61 6.58
CA GLN A 381 19.29 8.87 6.89
C GLN A 381 20.17 9.80 7.71
N GLN A 382 20.82 9.29 8.75
CA GLN A 382 21.78 10.09 9.53
C GLN A 382 22.87 10.70 8.64
N LEU A 383 23.49 9.90 7.77
CA LEU A 383 24.55 10.38 6.87
C LEU A 383 24.06 11.44 5.86
N LEU A 384 22.82 11.35 5.42
CA LEU A 384 22.16 12.36 4.59
C LEU A 384 21.93 13.66 5.38
N ASP A 385 21.42 13.57 6.62
CA ASP A 385 21.16 14.71 7.49
C ASP A 385 22.44 15.44 7.87
N GLU A 386 23.55 14.70 8.02
CA GLU A 386 24.90 15.25 8.25
C GLU A 386 25.55 15.81 6.98
N GLY A 387 24.95 15.61 5.81
CA GLY A 387 25.54 15.99 4.51
C GLY A 387 26.79 15.17 4.13
N ALA A 388 27.01 14.02 4.79
CA ALA A 388 28.15 13.14 4.51
C ALA A 388 27.98 12.37 3.20
N ILE A 389 26.76 12.09 2.78
CA ILE A 389 26.42 11.46 1.50
C ILE A 389 25.31 12.26 0.81
N THR A 390 25.17 12.10 -0.50
CA THR A 390 24.13 12.75 -1.32
C THR A 390 23.38 11.71 -2.13
N GLU A 391 22.08 11.90 -2.32
CA GLU A 391 21.29 11.04 -3.20
C GLU A 391 21.61 11.30 -4.67
N ASN A 392 21.83 10.24 -5.40
CA ASN A 392 21.96 10.27 -6.87
C ASN A 392 21.55 8.92 -7.44
N VAL A 393 20.84 8.93 -8.58
CA VAL A 393 20.55 7.70 -9.32
C VAL A 393 21.85 7.11 -9.83
N ILE A 394 22.12 5.86 -9.49
CA ILE A 394 23.31 5.12 -9.83
C ILE A 394 22.91 4.00 -10.79
N HIS A 395 23.35 4.04 -12.02
CA HIS A 395 23.13 2.95 -12.97
C HIS A 395 24.18 1.86 -12.82
N ARG A 396 23.86 0.65 -13.25
CA ARG A 396 24.81 -0.46 -13.28
C ARG A 396 26.11 -0.12 -14.02
N SER A 397 26.03 0.69 -15.08
CA SER A 397 27.19 1.17 -15.84
C SER A 397 28.09 2.16 -15.06
N ASP A 398 27.62 2.70 -13.95
CA ASP A 398 28.39 3.65 -13.16
C ASP A 398 29.30 2.95 -12.14
N LEU A 399 29.08 1.66 -11.89
CA LEU A 399 29.90 0.88 -10.96
C LEU A 399 31.39 0.88 -11.33
N ASP A 400 31.71 0.90 -12.62
CA ASP A 400 33.09 0.98 -13.11
C ASP A 400 33.75 2.37 -12.88
N LYS A 401 32.95 3.40 -12.54
CA LYS A 401 33.45 4.77 -12.27
C LYS A 401 33.77 4.99 -10.79
N ALA A 402 33.38 4.05 -9.94
CA ALA A 402 33.58 4.18 -8.50
C ALA A 402 35.05 3.98 -8.12
N SER A 403 35.58 4.90 -7.29
CA SER A 403 36.86 4.73 -6.60
C SER A 403 36.76 3.82 -5.39
N ALA A 404 35.59 3.80 -4.74
CA ALA A 404 35.29 2.93 -3.61
C ALA A 404 33.76 2.72 -3.47
N ILE A 405 33.37 1.58 -2.89
CA ILE A 405 31.96 1.21 -2.70
C ILE A 405 31.80 0.54 -1.32
N TRP A 406 30.71 0.86 -0.63
CA TRP A 406 30.38 0.33 0.67
C TRP A 406 28.91 -0.09 0.76
N MET A 407 28.65 -1.11 1.53
CA MET A 407 27.36 -1.36 2.16
C MET A 407 27.34 -0.66 3.51
N ILE A 408 26.22 -0.01 3.84
CA ILE A 408 26.01 0.66 5.12
C ILE A 408 24.73 0.19 5.80
N ASN A 409 24.77 -0.01 7.11
CA ASN A 409 23.58 -0.18 7.95
C ASN A 409 23.88 0.19 9.42
N SER A 410 22.83 0.39 10.23
CA SER A 410 22.93 0.78 11.65
C SER A 410 23.59 -0.25 12.58
N LEU A 411 23.76 -1.48 12.12
CA LEU A 411 24.36 -2.55 12.93
C LEU A 411 25.87 -2.67 12.74
N ARG A 412 26.34 -2.58 11.47
CA ARG A 412 27.74 -2.78 11.07
C ARG A 412 28.49 -1.51 10.73
N GLY A 413 27.76 -0.38 10.54
CA GLY A 413 28.36 0.83 9.98
C GLY A 413 28.74 0.66 8.51
N TRP A 414 29.96 1.02 8.16
CA TRP A 414 30.52 0.95 6.82
C TRP A 414 31.20 -0.40 6.58
N VAL A 415 30.77 -1.13 5.54
CA VAL A 415 31.38 -2.39 5.10
C VAL A 415 31.87 -2.20 3.66
N PRO A 416 33.20 -2.25 3.42
CA PRO A 416 33.72 -2.09 2.06
C PRO A 416 33.32 -3.26 1.16
N LEU A 417 32.95 -2.95 -0.10
CA LEU A 417 32.52 -3.93 -1.08
C LEU A 417 33.49 -4.01 -2.27
N ARG A 418 33.57 -5.20 -2.87
CA ARG A 418 34.21 -5.45 -4.16
C ARG A 418 33.28 -6.30 -5.03
N PHE A 419 33.28 -6.05 -6.34
CA PHE A 419 32.50 -6.82 -7.30
C PHE A 419 33.38 -7.75 -8.12
N ASN A 420 32.97 -9.01 -8.20
CA ASN A 420 33.73 -10.07 -8.88
C ASN A 420 33.40 -10.16 -10.40
N GLN A 421 32.47 -9.37 -10.91
CA GLN A 421 32.02 -9.44 -12.30
C GLN A 421 32.39 -8.19 -13.08
N LYS A 422 33.10 -8.38 -14.21
CA LYS A 422 33.06 -7.40 -15.30
C LYS A 422 31.60 -7.34 -15.79
N ILE A 423 31.01 -6.16 -15.70
CA ILE A 423 29.62 -5.94 -16.08
C ILE A 423 29.49 -6.24 -17.58
N THR A 424 28.96 -7.40 -17.92
CA THR A 424 28.56 -7.67 -19.31
C THR A 424 27.23 -6.91 -19.52
N PRO A 425 27.12 -6.02 -20.53
CA PRO A 425 25.85 -5.37 -20.82
C PRO A 425 24.81 -6.44 -21.13
N ILE A 426 23.80 -6.60 -20.29
CA ILE A 426 22.62 -7.36 -20.68
C ILE A 426 21.85 -6.43 -21.62
N VAL A 427 21.87 -6.76 -22.90
CA VAL A 427 20.94 -6.18 -23.87
C VAL A 427 19.58 -6.69 -23.44
N LEU A 428 18.75 -5.83 -22.84
CA LEU A 428 17.33 -6.11 -22.66
C LEU A 428 16.76 -6.27 -24.07
N GLU A 429 16.59 -7.50 -24.52
CA GLU A 429 15.75 -7.77 -25.67
C GLU A 429 14.38 -7.18 -25.33
N ARG A 430 13.94 -6.24 -26.17
CA ARG A 430 12.58 -5.70 -26.08
C ARG A 430 11.66 -6.89 -26.03
N ALA A 431 10.78 -6.94 -25.01
CA ALA A 431 9.69 -7.90 -24.96
C ALA A 431 9.02 -7.93 -26.34
N PRO A 432 8.76 -9.11 -26.93
CA PRO A 432 8.08 -9.18 -28.21
C PRO A 432 6.74 -8.45 -28.09
N GLU A 433 6.50 -7.48 -28.97
CA GLU A 433 5.17 -6.89 -29.15
C GLU A 433 4.21 -8.05 -29.41
N GLN A 434 3.38 -8.36 -28.44
CA GLN A 434 2.25 -9.27 -28.65
C GLN A 434 1.25 -8.53 -29.53
N VAL A 435 1.32 -8.83 -30.81
CA VAL A 435 0.28 -8.48 -31.79
C VAL A 435 -0.93 -9.32 -31.45
N TYR A 436 -1.93 -8.71 -30.82
CA TYR A 436 -3.25 -9.30 -30.75
C TYR A 436 -3.96 -8.96 -32.06
N GLU A 437 -4.09 -9.96 -32.95
CA GLU A 437 -5.08 -9.93 -34.01
C GLU A 437 -6.48 -9.96 -33.40
N ILE A 438 -7.33 -9.06 -33.87
CA ILE A 438 -8.72 -8.79 -33.45
C ILE A 438 -9.61 -9.98 -33.80
#